data_6b737d4bf3132c8c8fb95d459c416649
#
_entry.id   6b737d4bf3132c8c8fb95d459c416649
#
_cell.length_a   1.000
_cell.length_b   1.000
_cell.length_c   1.000
_cell.angle_alpha   90.00
_cell.angle_beta   90.00
_cell.angle_gamma   90.00
#
_symmetry.space_group_name_H-M   'P 1'
#
loop_
_entity.id
_entity.type
_entity.pdbx_description
1 polymer ?
#
loop_
_entity_poly.entity_id
_entity_poly.type
_entity_poly.pdbx_seq_one_letter_code
_entity_poly.pdbx_strand_id
1 'polypeptide(L)'
;MDKILILGGTGAIGTYLVQILSASYEVYVTSRSKKNNNGNIKYIQGNAHNIEFIKRLLFNNHYKAIVDFMNYSTIEFQNRVGFLLGATEQLFYVSSSRVYADSQPPIMETNARLLDVSTDKHFLKTDDYALAKARQENILRNSGDNWTIIRPYMSYSPNRLDLGYYAKELWLYRVLKGRTILFTEDVAKSLTTLTHGMDVARGIASLIGVSDSIGEVYHITQEKAYLWRDILAVYKEALETWDIKVKVKMMPKALIADEYIYCYDRIYDRSFDNSKIKHYLSTDDFVDALDGIKQSVEQFLKSPRFLRIDWKKQAYWDCITKEKADLSEIDKDKFVYIAFRYLISYRWIHNIYQKIK
;
A
#
# COMPACT_ATOMS: atom_id res chain seq x y z
N MET A 1 -30.75 0.12 -9.67
CA MET A 1 -29.30 0.35 -9.68
C MET A 1 -28.60 -0.90 -9.24
N ASP A 2 -27.59 -1.33 -9.98
CA ASP A 2 -26.78 -2.49 -9.56
C ASP A 2 -25.98 -2.15 -8.31
N LYS A 3 -25.70 -3.18 -7.50
CA LYS A 3 -24.98 -3.05 -6.24
C LYS A 3 -23.51 -3.40 -6.40
N ILE A 4 -22.64 -2.59 -5.81
CA ILE A 4 -21.21 -2.90 -5.70
C ILE A 4 -20.82 -2.91 -4.23
N LEU A 5 -20.06 -3.93 -3.81
CA LEU A 5 -19.50 -4.02 -2.47
C LEU A 5 -18.00 -3.69 -2.51
N ILE A 6 -17.55 -2.79 -1.63
CA ILE A 6 -16.15 -2.44 -1.49
C ILE A 6 -15.67 -2.78 -0.08
N LEU A 7 -14.82 -3.79 0.03
CA LEU A 7 -14.18 -4.17 1.27
C LEU A 7 -12.92 -3.33 1.48
N GLY A 8 -12.85 -2.59 2.59
CA GLY A 8 -11.71 -1.71 2.87
C GLY A 8 -11.67 -0.42 2.04
N GLY A 9 -12.83 0.06 1.54
CA GLY A 9 -12.96 1.20 0.64
C GLY A 9 -12.63 2.59 1.23
N THR A 10 -12.02 2.67 2.41
CA THR A 10 -11.63 3.95 3.06
C THR A 10 -10.14 4.29 2.90
N GLY A 11 -9.39 3.50 2.14
CA GLY A 11 -7.97 3.69 1.87
C GLY A 11 -7.67 4.65 0.71
N ALA A 12 -6.39 4.73 0.33
CA ALA A 12 -5.87 5.68 -0.66
C ALA A 12 -6.52 5.56 -2.06
N ILE A 13 -6.89 4.36 -2.47
CA ILE A 13 -7.58 4.09 -3.74
C ILE A 13 -9.09 4.04 -3.52
N GLY A 14 -9.52 3.32 -2.48
CA GLY A 14 -10.92 3.01 -2.23
C GLY A 14 -11.81 4.25 -2.08
N THR A 15 -11.30 5.31 -1.45
CA THR A 15 -12.04 6.56 -1.28
C THR A 15 -12.45 7.17 -2.63
N TYR A 16 -11.56 7.16 -3.60
CA TYR A 16 -11.85 7.65 -4.96
C TYR A 16 -12.77 6.70 -5.72
N LEU A 17 -12.54 5.38 -5.59
CA LEU A 17 -13.40 4.40 -6.26
C LEU A 17 -14.85 4.49 -5.80
N VAL A 18 -15.07 4.66 -4.50
CA VAL A 18 -16.42 4.86 -3.93
C VAL A 18 -17.11 6.07 -4.57
N GLN A 19 -16.39 7.18 -4.73
CA GLN A 19 -16.93 8.40 -5.36
C GLN A 19 -17.26 8.18 -6.84
N ILE A 20 -16.35 7.58 -7.60
CA ILE A 20 -16.56 7.30 -9.03
C ILE A 20 -17.79 6.41 -9.22
N LEU A 21 -17.87 5.31 -8.50
CA LEU A 21 -18.93 4.31 -8.68
C LEU A 21 -20.29 4.79 -8.19
N SER A 22 -20.35 5.69 -7.20
CA SER A 22 -21.61 6.20 -6.67
C SER A 22 -22.44 7.01 -7.68
N ALA A 23 -21.84 7.43 -8.79
CA ALA A 23 -22.56 8.08 -9.89
C ALA A 23 -23.52 7.13 -10.63
N SER A 24 -23.17 5.82 -10.70
CA SER A 24 -23.88 4.84 -11.52
C SER A 24 -24.39 3.61 -10.77
N TYR A 25 -23.91 3.39 -9.54
CA TYR A 25 -24.18 2.20 -8.73
C TYR A 25 -24.59 2.54 -7.31
N GLU A 26 -25.28 1.63 -6.65
CA GLU A 26 -25.45 1.64 -5.19
C GLU A 26 -24.20 1.00 -4.56
N VAL A 27 -23.40 1.80 -3.86
CA VAL A 27 -22.07 1.39 -3.38
C VAL A 27 -22.10 1.11 -1.88
N TYR A 28 -21.89 -0.14 -1.53
CA TYR A 28 -21.77 -0.61 -0.15
C TYR A 28 -20.30 -0.63 0.26
N VAL A 29 -19.94 0.02 1.37
CA VAL A 29 -18.56 0.20 1.81
C VAL A 29 -18.39 -0.29 3.23
N THR A 30 -17.52 -1.28 3.47
CA THR A 30 -17.21 -1.68 4.84
C THR A 30 -16.27 -0.69 5.51
N SER A 31 -16.56 -0.34 6.76
CA SER A 31 -15.74 0.54 7.59
C SER A 31 -15.73 0.10 9.05
N ARG A 32 -14.57 0.12 9.71
CA ARG A 32 -14.47 -0.17 11.15
C ARG A 32 -15.13 0.91 12.01
N SER A 33 -15.10 2.15 11.58
CA SER A 33 -15.77 3.26 12.24
C SER A 33 -17.12 3.54 11.61
N LYS A 34 -18.05 4.04 12.42
CA LYS A 34 -19.35 4.54 11.94
C LYS A 34 -19.13 5.70 10.97
N LYS A 35 -19.81 5.65 9.83
CA LYS A 35 -19.86 6.72 8.83
C LYS A 35 -21.30 6.94 8.40
N ASN A 36 -21.63 8.15 8.03
CA ASN A 36 -22.95 8.49 7.53
C ASN A 36 -23.05 8.12 6.05
N ASN A 37 -24.19 7.57 5.66
CA ASN A 37 -24.54 7.34 4.26
C ASN A 37 -24.64 8.69 3.53
N ASN A 38 -24.32 8.66 2.22
CA ASN A 38 -24.40 9.85 1.37
C ASN A 38 -24.86 9.43 -0.03
N GLY A 39 -26.08 9.80 -0.41
CA GLY A 39 -26.68 9.41 -1.68
C GLY A 39 -26.64 7.88 -1.88
N ASN A 40 -26.00 7.46 -2.96
CA ASN A 40 -25.84 6.05 -3.31
C ASN A 40 -24.76 5.33 -2.49
N ILE A 41 -24.02 6.02 -1.61
CA ILE A 41 -22.99 5.42 -0.78
C ILE A 41 -23.61 4.95 0.55
N LYS A 42 -23.51 3.66 0.83
CA LYS A 42 -24.01 3.01 2.04
C LYS A 42 -22.82 2.45 2.85
N TYR A 43 -22.55 3.03 4.01
CA TYR A 43 -21.49 2.54 4.89
C TYR A 43 -22.00 1.46 5.83
N ILE A 44 -21.33 0.31 5.83
CA ILE A 44 -21.63 -0.81 6.73
C ILE A 44 -20.52 -0.88 7.78
N GLN A 45 -20.88 -0.61 9.04
CA GLN A 45 -19.92 -0.68 10.13
C GLN A 45 -19.61 -2.15 10.46
N GLY A 46 -18.32 -2.52 10.38
CA GLY A 46 -17.83 -3.84 10.75
C GLY A 46 -16.37 -4.04 10.38
N ASN A 47 -15.81 -5.12 10.89
CA ASN A 47 -14.44 -5.52 10.57
C ASN A 47 -14.45 -6.58 9.46
N ALA A 48 -13.99 -6.22 8.27
CA ALA A 48 -13.92 -7.13 7.13
C ALA A 48 -12.91 -8.29 7.29
N HIS A 49 -12.05 -8.29 8.31
CA HIS A 49 -11.29 -9.47 8.70
C HIS A 49 -12.14 -10.53 9.42
N ASN A 50 -13.26 -10.14 10.03
CA ASN A 50 -14.15 -11.09 10.71
C ASN A 50 -14.98 -11.86 9.68
N ILE A 51 -14.74 -13.16 9.56
CA ILE A 51 -15.40 -14.03 8.57
C ILE A 51 -16.92 -14.09 8.80
N GLU A 52 -17.39 -14.10 10.04
CA GLU A 52 -18.82 -14.14 10.34
C GLU A 52 -19.53 -12.83 9.98
N PHE A 53 -18.83 -11.70 10.07
CA PHE A 53 -19.33 -10.43 9.54
C PHE A 53 -19.47 -10.50 8.01
N ILE A 54 -18.48 -11.03 7.31
CA ILE A 54 -18.52 -11.20 5.84
C ILE A 54 -19.64 -12.16 5.43
N LYS A 55 -19.77 -13.31 6.06
CA LYS A 55 -20.86 -14.26 5.76
C LYS A 55 -22.24 -13.62 5.91
N ARG A 56 -22.48 -12.87 7.01
CA ARG A 56 -23.76 -12.16 7.20
C ARG A 56 -23.97 -11.07 6.14
N LEU A 57 -22.92 -10.35 5.77
CA LEU A 57 -22.98 -9.31 4.75
C LEU A 57 -23.36 -9.86 3.37
N LEU A 58 -22.83 -11.03 3.03
CA LEU A 58 -23.05 -11.69 1.75
C LEU A 58 -24.34 -12.54 1.72
N PHE A 59 -24.89 -12.89 2.89
CA PHE A 59 -26.08 -13.73 2.98
C PHE A 59 -27.27 -13.06 2.27
N ASN A 60 -27.86 -13.75 1.30
CA ASN A 60 -28.96 -13.27 0.45
C ASN A 60 -28.68 -11.94 -0.31
N ASN A 61 -27.41 -11.54 -0.44
CA ASN A 61 -27.02 -10.44 -1.27
C ASN A 61 -26.19 -10.93 -2.47
N HIS A 62 -26.45 -10.35 -3.63
CA HIS A 62 -25.65 -10.54 -4.83
C HIS A 62 -25.23 -9.18 -5.38
N TYR A 63 -23.97 -9.08 -5.78
CA TYR A 63 -23.36 -7.84 -6.23
C TYR A 63 -22.92 -7.94 -7.68
N LYS A 64 -23.07 -6.86 -8.45
CA LYS A 64 -22.48 -6.73 -9.78
C LYS A 64 -20.97 -6.88 -9.72
N ALA A 65 -20.35 -6.25 -8.73
CA ALA A 65 -18.93 -6.43 -8.45
C ALA A 65 -18.67 -6.35 -6.93
N ILE A 66 -17.67 -7.13 -6.48
CA ILE A 66 -17.02 -6.96 -5.17
C ILE A 66 -15.59 -6.51 -5.42
N VAL A 67 -15.17 -5.38 -4.81
CA VAL A 67 -13.78 -4.91 -4.87
C VAL A 67 -13.14 -5.08 -3.51
N ASP A 68 -12.13 -5.93 -3.43
CA ASP A 68 -11.48 -6.31 -2.17
C ASP A 68 -10.10 -5.66 -2.03
N PHE A 69 -10.02 -4.60 -1.19
CA PHE A 69 -8.78 -3.90 -0.82
C PHE A 69 -8.15 -4.45 0.46
N MET A 70 -8.70 -5.50 1.03
CA MET A 70 -8.23 -5.99 2.32
C MET A 70 -6.87 -6.67 2.20
N ASN A 71 -6.10 -6.55 3.27
CA ASN A 71 -4.80 -7.22 3.39
C ASN A 71 -4.94 -8.41 4.32
N TYR A 72 -5.10 -9.59 3.75
CA TYR A 72 -5.27 -10.86 4.48
C TYR A 72 -3.95 -11.63 4.59
N SER A 73 -3.85 -12.49 5.60
CA SER A 73 -2.95 -13.64 5.53
C SER A 73 -3.45 -14.65 4.49
N THR A 74 -2.58 -15.56 4.04
CA THR A 74 -2.94 -16.59 3.06
C THR A 74 -4.14 -17.43 3.56
N ILE A 75 -4.12 -17.83 4.80
CA ILE A 75 -5.20 -18.63 5.46
C ILE A 75 -6.52 -17.85 5.55
N GLU A 76 -6.46 -16.57 5.93
CA GLU A 76 -7.66 -15.73 6.00
C GLU A 76 -8.33 -15.62 4.63
N PHE A 77 -7.56 -15.46 3.56
CA PHE A 77 -8.09 -15.36 2.21
C PHE A 77 -8.71 -16.69 1.75
N GLN A 78 -8.04 -17.81 1.98
CA GLN A 78 -8.53 -19.13 1.64
C GLN A 78 -9.91 -19.41 2.26
N ASN A 79 -10.13 -18.99 3.51
CA ASN A 79 -11.39 -19.22 4.22
C ASN A 79 -12.56 -18.35 3.73
N ARG A 80 -12.35 -17.37 2.86
CA ARG A 80 -13.38 -16.40 2.44
C ARG A 80 -13.60 -16.31 0.94
N VAL A 81 -12.63 -16.69 0.14
CA VAL A 81 -12.67 -16.51 -1.32
C VAL A 81 -13.92 -17.12 -1.96
N GLY A 82 -14.32 -18.32 -1.56
CA GLY A 82 -15.53 -18.98 -2.08
C GLY A 82 -16.82 -18.21 -1.77
N PHE A 83 -16.93 -17.60 -0.58
CA PHE A 83 -18.09 -16.75 -0.23
C PHE A 83 -18.11 -15.47 -1.06
N LEU A 84 -16.94 -14.86 -1.32
CA LEU A 84 -16.85 -13.66 -2.15
C LEU A 84 -17.22 -13.95 -3.59
N LEU A 85 -16.65 -15.02 -4.19
CA LEU A 85 -16.97 -15.41 -5.56
C LEU A 85 -18.44 -15.77 -5.74
N GLY A 86 -19.03 -16.52 -4.80
CA GLY A 86 -20.44 -16.93 -4.86
C GLY A 86 -21.45 -15.78 -4.70
N ALA A 87 -21.01 -14.60 -4.24
CA ALA A 87 -21.91 -13.46 -4.00
C ALA A 87 -21.78 -12.35 -5.05
N THR A 88 -21.04 -12.55 -6.15
CA THR A 88 -20.80 -11.51 -7.15
C THR A 88 -20.70 -12.05 -8.57
N GLU A 89 -21.01 -11.22 -9.54
CA GLU A 89 -20.72 -11.51 -10.94
C GLU A 89 -19.22 -11.37 -11.24
N GLN A 90 -18.51 -10.45 -10.54
CA GLN A 90 -17.08 -10.19 -10.77
C GLN A 90 -16.40 -9.79 -9.44
N LEU A 91 -15.40 -10.57 -9.04
CA LEU A 91 -14.56 -10.27 -7.87
C LEU A 91 -13.27 -9.57 -8.30
N PHE A 92 -13.12 -8.30 -7.96
CA PHE A 92 -11.85 -7.58 -8.09
C PHE A 92 -10.99 -7.85 -6.87
N TYR A 93 -9.95 -8.63 -7.05
CA TYR A 93 -8.94 -8.85 -6.02
C TYR A 93 -7.78 -7.87 -6.20
N VAL A 94 -7.62 -6.95 -5.26
CA VAL A 94 -6.49 -6.01 -5.27
C VAL A 94 -5.26 -6.68 -4.68
N SER A 95 -4.43 -7.19 -5.59
CA SER A 95 -3.11 -7.76 -5.32
C SER A 95 -2.07 -6.65 -5.17
N SER A 96 -0.86 -6.86 -5.63
CA SER A 96 0.21 -5.87 -5.62
C SER A 96 1.29 -6.24 -6.62
N SER A 97 1.89 -5.25 -7.30
CA SER A 97 3.08 -5.48 -8.11
C SER A 97 4.34 -5.85 -7.30
N ARG A 98 4.28 -5.80 -5.97
CA ARG A 98 5.32 -6.38 -5.10
C ARG A 98 5.46 -7.90 -5.22
N VAL A 99 4.53 -8.58 -5.88
CA VAL A 99 4.65 -10.02 -6.16
C VAL A 99 5.80 -10.35 -7.10
N TYR A 100 6.23 -9.42 -7.95
CA TYR A 100 7.27 -9.67 -8.95
C TYR A 100 8.66 -9.84 -8.37
N ALA A 101 9.39 -10.78 -8.92
CA ALA A 101 10.84 -10.89 -8.75
C ALA A 101 11.55 -9.66 -9.38
N ASP A 102 12.86 -9.59 -9.21
CA ASP A 102 13.67 -8.65 -9.98
C ASP A 102 13.56 -8.97 -11.48
N SER A 103 13.18 -7.98 -12.26
CA SER A 103 12.86 -8.14 -13.69
C SER A 103 13.27 -6.90 -14.45
N GLN A 104 13.69 -7.08 -15.70
CA GLN A 104 13.99 -5.94 -16.57
C GLN A 104 12.72 -5.12 -16.86
N PRO A 105 12.75 -3.80 -16.67
CA PRO A 105 11.63 -2.94 -17.03
C PRO A 105 11.45 -2.82 -18.56
N PRO A 106 10.21 -2.56 -19.05
CA PRO A 106 8.97 -2.51 -18.27
C PRO A 106 8.48 -3.91 -17.87
N ILE A 107 7.99 -4.02 -16.62
CA ILE A 107 7.46 -5.27 -16.07
C ILE A 107 6.05 -5.50 -16.63
N MET A 108 5.82 -6.69 -17.18
CA MET A 108 4.52 -7.14 -17.70
C MET A 108 3.78 -8.02 -16.69
N GLU A 109 2.47 -8.20 -16.84
CA GLU A 109 1.65 -9.06 -15.97
C GLU A 109 2.09 -10.52 -15.97
N THR A 110 2.80 -10.95 -17.01
CA THR A 110 3.35 -12.30 -17.18
C THR A 110 4.72 -12.52 -16.54
N ASN A 111 5.38 -11.45 -16.06
CA ASN A 111 6.70 -11.59 -15.43
C ASN A 111 6.65 -12.49 -14.18
N ALA A 112 7.78 -13.15 -13.93
CA ALA A 112 7.92 -14.09 -12.83
C ALA A 112 7.70 -13.43 -11.45
N ARG A 113 6.98 -14.14 -10.57
CA ARG A 113 6.74 -13.67 -9.20
C ARG A 113 7.80 -14.23 -8.25
N LEU A 114 8.06 -13.53 -7.17
CA LEU A 114 8.96 -13.97 -6.08
C LEU A 114 8.62 -15.38 -5.58
N LEU A 115 7.32 -15.70 -5.46
CA LEU A 115 6.86 -17.01 -5.03
C LEU A 115 7.33 -18.13 -5.95
N ASP A 116 7.44 -17.84 -7.26
CA ASP A 116 7.68 -18.86 -8.28
C ASP A 116 9.20 -19.08 -8.54
N VAL A 117 10.05 -18.08 -8.28
CA VAL A 117 11.46 -18.12 -8.66
C VAL A 117 12.46 -17.86 -7.52
N SER A 118 12.01 -17.42 -6.34
CA SER A 118 12.93 -17.18 -5.23
C SER A 118 13.61 -18.46 -4.77
N THR A 119 14.90 -18.37 -4.50
CA THR A 119 15.70 -19.46 -3.91
C THR A 119 15.85 -19.33 -2.39
N ASP A 120 15.42 -18.22 -1.81
CA ASP A 120 15.47 -18.00 -0.35
C ASP A 120 14.41 -18.83 0.36
N LYS A 121 14.82 -19.99 0.86
CA LYS A 121 13.95 -20.94 1.58
C LYS A 121 13.39 -20.35 2.88
N HIS A 122 14.08 -19.39 3.52
CA HIS A 122 13.59 -18.75 4.73
C HIS A 122 12.46 -17.78 4.39
N PHE A 123 12.67 -16.90 3.42
CA PHE A 123 11.65 -16.01 2.91
C PHE A 123 10.41 -16.77 2.45
N LEU A 124 10.58 -17.82 1.64
CA LEU A 124 9.48 -18.64 1.12
C LEU A 124 8.61 -19.33 2.20
N LYS A 125 9.14 -19.52 3.42
CA LYS A 125 8.37 -20.07 4.54
C LYS A 125 7.51 -19.03 5.25
N THR A 126 7.74 -17.75 5.00
CA THR A 126 6.98 -16.66 5.63
C THR A 126 5.66 -16.41 4.90
N ASP A 127 4.77 -15.70 5.55
CA ASP A 127 3.59 -15.10 4.92
C ASP A 127 3.83 -13.59 4.71
N ASP A 128 5.07 -13.23 4.27
CA ASP A 128 5.36 -11.84 3.87
C ASP A 128 4.34 -11.34 2.85
N TYR A 129 4.08 -10.05 2.89
CA TYR A 129 3.05 -9.44 2.06
C TYR A 129 3.12 -9.82 0.57
N ALA A 130 4.32 -9.85 -0.02
CA ALA A 130 4.49 -10.19 -1.43
C ALA A 130 4.14 -11.66 -1.70
N LEU A 131 4.60 -12.56 -0.83
CA LEU A 131 4.31 -13.99 -0.93
C LEU A 131 2.84 -14.30 -0.63
N ALA A 132 2.26 -13.65 0.40
CA ALA A 132 0.85 -13.79 0.73
C ALA A 132 -0.03 -13.38 -0.46
N LYS A 133 0.24 -12.22 -1.08
CA LYS A 133 -0.49 -11.78 -2.28
C LYS A 133 -0.35 -12.78 -3.44
N ALA A 134 0.84 -13.29 -3.72
CA ALA A 134 1.05 -14.27 -4.79
C ALA A 134 0.34 -15.62 -4.51
N ARG A 135 0.34 -16.09 -3.25
CA ARG A 135 -0.43 -17.30 -2.85
C ARG A 135 -1.94 -17.08 -2.97
N GLN A 136 -2.43 -15.91 -2.58
CA GLN A 136 -3.83 -15.54 -2.69
C GLN A 136 -4.28 -15.46 -4.15
N GLU A 137 -3.44 -14.99 -5.08
CA GLU A 137 -3.71 -15.08 -6.52
C GLU A 137 -3.85 -16.54 -6.98
N ASN A 138 -2.99 -17.45 -6.50
CA ASN A 138 -3.10 -18.87 -6.83
C ASN A 138 -4.38 -19.50 -6.26
N ILE A 139 -4.73 -19.19 -5.01
CA ILE A 139 -5.97 -19.64 -4.38
C ILE A 139 -7.18 -19.14 -5.19
N LEU A 140 -7.19 -17.86 -5.57
CA LEU A 140 -8.29 -17.26 -6.33
C LEU A 140 -8.49 -17.97 -7.67
N ARG A 141 -7.42 -18.19 -8.45
CA ARG A 141 -7.44 -18.89 -9.73
C ARG A 141 -7.98 -20.32 -9.63
N ASN A 142 -7.78 -20.98 -8.49
CA ASN A 142 -8.23 -22.34 -8.23
C ASN A 142 -9.63 -22.40 -7.60
N SER A 143 -10.26 -21.27 -7.28
CA SER A 143 -11.52 -21.21 -6.54
C SER A 143 -12.74 -20.84 -7.39
N GLY A 144 -12.53 -20.37 -8.61
CA GLY A 144 -13.59 -19.97 -9.55
C GLY A 144 -13.04 -19.14 -10.71
N ASP A 145 -13.91 -18.69 -11.59
CA ASP A 145 -13.52 -18.04 -12.83
C ASP A 145 -13.92 -16.56 -12.90
N ASN A 146 -14.86 -16.12 -12.03
CA ASN A 146 -15.43 -14.76 -12.04
C ASN A 146 -14.59 -13.74 -11.26
N TRP A 147 -13.29 -13.66 -11.55
CA TRP A 147 -12.38 -12.74 -10.88
C TRP A 147 -11.58 -11.88 -11.87
N THR A 148 -11.13 -10.73 -11.37
CA THR A 148 -10.14 -9.85 -12.02
C THR A 148 -9.09 -9.48 -10.97
N ILE A 149 -7.81 -9.69 -11.27
CA ILE A 149 -6.69 -9.33 -10.39
C ILE A 149 -6.14 -7.97 -10.79
N ILE A 150 -6.05 -7.04 -9.84
CA ILE A 150 -5.40 -5.75 -10.03
C ILE A 150 -4.07 -5.74 -9.27
N ARG A 151 -2.98 -5.43 -9.95
CA ARG A 151 -1.64 -5.28 -9.37
C ARG A 151 -1.20 -3.80 -9.40
N PRO A 152 -1.68 -2.95 -8.50
CA PRO A 152 -1.16 -1.59 -8.38
C PRO A 152 0.24 -1.61 -7.79
N TYR A 153 1.02 -0.55 -8.05
CA TYR A 153 2.30 -0.29 -7.40
C TYR A 153 2.30 1.10 -6.78
N MET A 154 2.86 1.24 -5.59
CA MET A 154 3.06 2.52 -4.87
C MET A 154 1.97 3.58 -5.10
N SER A 155 0.72 3.24 -4.78
CA SER A 155 -0.37 4.22 -4.87
C SER A 155 -0.23 5.27 -3.77
N TYR A 156 -0.33 6.54 -4.13
CA TYR A 156 -0.28 7.65 -3.20
C TYR A 156 -1.58 8.48 -3.20
N SER A 157 -1.79 9.21 -2.13
CA SER A 157 -2.88 10.17 -1.93
C SER A 157 -2.52 11.08 -0.75
N PRO A 158 -3.29 12.14 -0.44
CA PRO A 158 -3.06 12.94 0.77
C PRO A 158 -3.00 12.12 2.07
N ASN A 159 -3.69 10.98 2.12
CA ASN A 159 -3.67 10.09 3.28
C ASN A 159 -2.53 9.08 3.27
N ARG A 160 -1.81 8.92 2.15
CA ARG A 160 -0.72 7.97 1.97
C ARG A 160 0.43 8.61 1.20
N LEU A 161 1.45 9.02 1.92
CA LEU A 161 2.66 9.69 1.42
C LEU A 161 3.88 8.88 1.87
N ASP A 162 4.11 7.74 1.21
CA ASP A 162 5.23 6.86 1.54
C ASP A 162 6.52 7.34 0.83
N LEU A 163 7.67 7.18 1.47
CA LEU A 163 9.00 7.48 0.93
C LEU A 163 9.88 6.23 1.00
N GLY A 164 10.25 5.68 -0.15
CA GLY A 164 10.92 4.38 -0.21
C GLY A 164 10.05 3.30 0.43
N TYR A 165 10.55 2.65 1.47
CA TYR A 165 9.81 1.66 2.26
C TYR A 165 9.29 2.22 3.60
N TYR A 166 9.31 3.54 3.77
CA TYR A 166 8.87 4.23 4.98
C TYR A 166 7.48 4.83 4.81
N ALA A 167 6.54 4.41 5.65
CA ALA A 167 5.24 5.06 5.74
C ALA A 167 5.38 6.48 6.29
N LYS A 168 4.43 7.37 5.95
CA LYS A 168 4.42 8.76 6.42
C LYS A 168 4.47 8.89 7.95
N GLU A 169 3.96 7.91 8.69
CA GLU A 169 4.01 7.83 10.15
C GLU A 169 5.43 7.74 10.70
N LEU A 170 6.38 7.26 9.90
CA LEU A 170 7.78 7.21 10.29
C LEU A 170 8.52 8.45 9.83
N TRP A 171 8.55 8.73 8.54
CA TRP A 171 9.42 9.77 7.97
C TRP A 171 8.80 11.17 8.05
N LEU A 172 7.55 11.36 7.59
CA LEU A 172 6.92 12.68 7.52
C LEU A 172 6.58 13.21 8.92
N TYR A 173 6.14 12.32 9.84
CA TYR A 173 5.97 12.69 11.24
C TYR A 173 7.26 13.26 11.85
N ARG A 174 8.41 12.62 11.59
CA ARG A 174 9.72 13.12 12.05
C ARG A 174 10.05 14.50 11.49
N VAL A 175 9.83 14.67 10.18
CA VAL A 175 10.08 15.95 9.49
C VAL A 175 9.26 17.06 10.12
N LEU A 176 7.97 16.84 10.36
CA LEU A 176 7.09 17.82 11.00
C LEU A 176 7.51 18.14 12.46
N LYS A 177 8.30 17.28 13.08
CA LYS A 177 8.92 17.51 14.39
C LYS A 177 10.36 18.04 14.31
N GLY A 178 10.80 18.47 13.14
CA GLY A 178 12.14 19.03 12.90
C GLY A 178 13.28 18.03 13.02
N ARG A 179 12.99 16.72 13.03
CA ARG A 179 13.98 15.64 13.19
C ARG A 179 14.46 15.08 11.86
N THR A 180 15.69 14.57 11.85
CA THR A 180 16.38 14.03 10.68
C THR A 180 15.80 12.69 10.27
N ILE A 181 15.50 12.50 8.98
CA ILE A 181 15.14 11.20 8.40
C ILE A 181 16.37 10.44 7.93
N LEU A 182 16.26 9.12 7.92
CA LEU A 182 17.25 8.24 7.29
C LEU A 182 16.75 7.87 5.89
N PHE A 183 17.65 7.91 4.91
CA PHE A 183 17.37 7.40 3.58
C PHE A 183 18.58 6.62 3.06
N THR A 184 18.40 5.67 2.14
CA THR A 184 19.50 4.81 1.71
C THR A 184 19.92 5.10 0.28
N GLU A 185 21.25 5.03 0.01
CA GLU A 185 21.84 5.37 -1.28
C GLU A 185 21.44 4.37 -2.37
N ASP A 186 21.26 3.10 -2.02
CA ASP A 186 20.86 2.05 -2.96
C ASP A 186 19.39 2.24 -3.38
N VAL A 187 18.46 2.44 -2.45
CA VAL A 187 17.08 2.77 -2.77
C VAL A 187 17.00 4.10 -3.55
N ALA A 188 17.79 5.10 -3.17
CA ALA A 188 17.80 6.39 -3.87
C ALA A 188 18.11 6.29 -5.38
N LYS A 189 18.81 5.24 -5.79
CA LYS A 189 19.23 4.99 -7.19
C LYS A 189 18.27 4.09 -7.97
N SER A 190 17.33 3.40 -7.33
CA SER A 190 16.38 2.53 -8.03
C SER A 190 15.20 3.32 -8.59
N LEU A 191 14.66 2.83 -9.70
CA LEU A 191 13.45 3.38 -10.32
C LEU A 191 12.21 2.95 -9.54
N THR A 192 11.23 3.84 -9.49
CA THR A 192 9.92 3.58 -8.89
C THR A 192 8.82 4.23 -9.71
N THR A 193 7.66 3.58 -9.76
CA THR A 193 6.44 4.15 -10.30
C THR A 193 5.49 4.48 -9.16
N LEU A 194 5.06 5.73 -9.06
CA LEU A 194 4.03 6.14 -8.11
C LEU A 194 2.77 6.54 -8.87
N THR A 195 1.63 6.00 -8.47
CA THR A 195 0.35 6.26 -9.15
C THR A 195 -0.63 6.92 -8.19
N HIS A 196 -1.27 7.99 -8.60
CA HIS A 196 -2.29 8.63 -7.77
C HIS A 196 -3.47 7.68 -7.54
N GLY A 197 -4.01 7.63 -6.33
CA GLY A 197 -5.09 6.70 -5.98
C GLY A 197 -6.36 6.88 -6.81
N MET A 198 -6.62 8.09 -7.32
CA MET A 198 -7.72 8.37 -8.25
C MET A 198 -7.54 7.62 -9.59
N ASP A 199 -6.32 7.60 -10.13
CA ASP A 199 -6.06 6.97 -11.42
C ASP A 199 -6.17 5.45 -11.34
N VAL A 200 -5.69 4.86 -10.24
CA VAL A 200 -5.92 3.43 -9.96
C VAL A 200 -7.42 3.13 -9.83
N ALA A 201 -8.16 4.01 -9.16
CA ALA A 201 -9.62 3.86 -9.02
C ALA A 201 -10.36 3.96 -10.36
N ARG A 202 -9.94 4.87 -11.25
CA ARG A 202 -10.48 4.98 -12.63
C ARG A 202 -10.24 3.70 -13.42
N GLY A 203 -9.03 3.14 -13.32
CA GLY A 203 -8.71 1.88 -13.99
C GLY A 203 -9.54 0.70 -13.46
N ILE A 204 -9.76 0.59 -12.15
CA ILE A 204 -10.66 -0.44 -11.61
C ILE A 204 -12.09 -0.23 -12.11
N ALA A 205 -12.58 1.01 -12.08
CA ALA A 205 -13.94 1.33 -12.50
C ALA A 205 -14.19 1.02 -13.98
N SER A 206 -13.19 1.22 -14.86
CA SER A 206 -13.31 0.93 -16.31
C SER A 206 -13.43 -0.57 -16.64
N LEU A 207 -13.06 -1.44 -15.70
CA LEU A 207 -13.12 -2.90 -15.89
C LEU A 207 -14.40 -3.55 -15.31
N ILE A 208 -15.19 -2.82 -14.53
CA ILE A 208 -16.41 -3.37 -13.90
C ILE A 208 -17.46 -3.71 -14.97
N GLY A 209 -17.87 -4.98 -14.98
CA GLY A 209 -18.85 -5.49 -15.92
C GLY A 209 -18.30 -5.74 -17.34
N VAL A 210 -17.00 -5.67 -17.53
CA VAL A 210 -16.33 -6.00 -18.80
C VAL A 210 -16.01 -7.49 -18.81
N SER A 211 -16.66 -8.26 -19.68
CA SER A 211 -16.50 -9.72 -19.79
C SER A 211 -15.05 -10.14 -20.04
N ASP A 212 -14.35 -9.42 -20.90
CA ASP A 212 -12.97 -9.73 -21.31
C ASP A 212 -11.94 -9.44 -20.20
N SER A 213 -12.36 -8.80 -19.11
CA SER A 213 -11.52 -8.58 -17.94
C SER A 213 -11.61 -9.72 -16.92
N ILE A 214 -12.58 -10.61 -17.08
CA ILE A 214 -12.76 -11.76 -16.18
C ILE A 214 -11.68 -12.80 -16.46
N GLY A 215 -11.07 -13.33 -15.40
CA GLY A 215 -9.95 -14.27 -15.48
C GLY A 215 -8.60 -13.61 -15.77
N GLU A 216 -8.53 -12.27 -15.77
CA GLU A 216 -7.38 -11.52 -16.22
C GLU A 216 -6.68 -10.74 -15.09
N VAL A 217 -5.41 -10.40 -15.34
CA VAL A 217 -4.56 -9.61 -14.43
C VAL A 217 -4.23 -8.29 -15.11
N TYR A 218 -4.30 -7.19 -14.37
CA TYR A 218 -4.00 -5.86 -14.90
C TYR A 218 -3.02 -5.09 -14.01
N HIS A 219 -2.03 -4.45 -14.61
CA HIS A 219 -1.39 -3.28 -14.04
C HIS A 219 -2.32 -2.07 -14.18
N ILE A 220 -2.32 -1.22 -13.18
CA ILE A 220 -2.88 0.12 -13.25
C ILE A 220 -1.86 1.03 -12.59
N THR A 221 -0.94 1.53 -13.40
CA THR A 221 0.19 2.34 -12.93
C THR A 221 0.38 3.56 -13.82
N GLN A 222 1.05 4.57 -13.29
CA GLN A 222 1.52 5.69 -14.07
C GLN A 222 2.59 5.21 -15.07
N GLU A 223 2.66 5.83 -16.25
CA GLU A 223 3.60 5.44 -17.32
C GLU A 223 5.06 5.73 -16.95
N LYS A 224 5.27 6.87 -16.28
CA LYS A 224 6.60 7.38 -16.01
C LYS A 224 7.11 6.89 -14.67
N ALA A 225 8.30 6.31 -14.69
CA ALA A 225 9.05 5.96 -13.50
C ALA A 225 10.09 7.04 -13.18
N TYR A 226 10.38 7.21 -11.88
CA TYR A 226 11.34 8.17 -11.36
C TYR A 226 12.34 7.47 -10.44
N LEU A 227 13.51 8.04 -10.25
CA LEU A 227 14.41 7.58 -9.20
C LEU A 227 13.86 8.00 -7.83
N TRP A 228 14.06 7.15 -6.82
CA TRP A 228 13.62 7.50 -5.47
C TRP A 228 14.27 8.78 -4.93
N ARG A 229 15.46 9.14 -5.39
CA ARG A 229 16.08 10.43 -5.05
C ARG A 229 15.28 11.62 -5.60
N ASP A 230 14.66 11.48 -6.77
CA ASP A 230 13.84 12.54 -7.36
C ASP A 230 12.51 12.68 -6.59
N ILE A 231 11.94 11.56 -6.17
CA ILE A 231 10.78 11.55 -5.27
C ILE A 231 11.10 12.23 -3.93
N LEU A 232 12.28 11.93 -3.34
CA LEU A 232 12.72 12.62 -2.13
C LEU A 232 12.89 14.12 -2.36
N ALA A 233 13.45 14.52 -3.51
CA ALA A 233 13.62 15.94 -3.86
C ALA A 233 12.29 16.68 -3.95
N VAL A 234 11.28 16.05 -4.57
CA VAL A 234 9.93 16.62 -4.68
C VAL A 234 9.26 16.75 -3.32
N TYR A 235 9.40 15.76 -2.43
CA TYR A 235 8.90 15.88 -1.06
C TYR A 235 9.57 17.03 -0.30
N LYS A 236 10.89 17.22 -0.47
CA LYS A 236 11.62 18.34 0.12
C LYS A 236 11.08 19.67 -0.39
N GLU A 237 11.00 19.84 -1.71
CA GLU A 237 10.47 21.04 -2.34
C GLU A 237 9.05 21.38 -1.84
N ALA A 238 8.15 20.39 -1.84
CA ALA A 238 6.77 20.57 -1.39
C ALA A 238 6.66 20.95 0.09
N LEU A 239 7.55 20.46 0.95
CA LEU A 239 7.56 20.79 2.39
C LEU A 239 8.21 22.16 2.63
N GLU A 240 9.22 22.53 1.86
CA GLU A 240 9.89 23.84 1.94
C GLU A 240 8.94 24.99 1.61
N THR A 241 7.92 24.81 0.75
CA THR A 241 6.89 25.85 0.52
C THR A 241 6.05 26.17 1.76
N TRP A 242 6.13 25.34 2.81
CA TRP A 242 5.49 25.50 4.11
C TRP A 242 6.50 25.80 5.23
N ASP A 243 7.68 26.29 4.89
CA ASP A 243 8.81 26.56 5.82
C ASP A 243 9.27 25.31 6.62
N ILE A 244 8.99 24.10 6.10
CA ILE A 244 9.36 22.85 6.75
C ILE A 244 10.65 22.32 6.14
N LYS A 245 11.76 22.42 6.87
CA LYS A 245 13.07 21.91 6.45
C LYS A 245 13.17 20.39 6.61
N VAL A 246 13.52 19.69 5.52
CA VAL A 246 13.77 18.25 5.55
C VAL A 246 15.26 17.96 5.74
N LYS A 247 15.64 17.48 6.92
CA LYS A 247 17.00 17.00 7.22
C LYS A 247 17.12 15.54 6.86
N VAL A 248 18.07 15.19 6.01
CA VAL A 248 18.29 13.81 5.55
C VAL A 248 19.70 13.35 5.92
N LYS A 249 19.81 12.19 6.55
CA LYS A 249 21.06 11.45 6.69
C LYS A 249 21.05 10.27 5.74
N MET A 250 21.90 10.35 4.72
CA MET A 250 22.09 9.23 3.77
C MET A 250 22.86 8.10 4.43
N MET A 251 22.44 6.87 4.18
CA MET A 251 23.04 5.63 4.66
C MET A 251 23.40 4.76 3.46
N PRO A 252 24.55 4.05 3.44
CA PRO A 252 24.95 3.24 2.29
C PRO A 252 23.92 2.15 1.95
N LYS A 253 23.36 1.50 2.99
CA LYS A 253 22.34 0.43 2.88
C LYS A 253 21.33 0.55 4.01
N ALA A 254 20.22 -0.19 3.91
CA ALA A 254 19.28 -0.28 5.02
C ALA A 254 19.96 -0.79 6.28
N LEU A 255 19.67 -0.12 7.39
CA LEU A 255 20.22 -0.46 8.70
C LEU A 255 19.58 -1.71 9.29
N ILE A 256 18.39 -2.06 8.80
CA ILE A 256 17.66 -3.27 9.15
C ILE A 256 17.51 -4.05 7.84
N ALA A 257 18.52 -4.89 7.54
CA ALA A 257 18.52 -5.75 6.35
C ALA A 257 17.39 -6.80 6.34
N ASP A 258 16.61 -6.88 7.42
CA ASP A 258 15.56 -7.89 7.63
C ASP A 258 14.18 -7.45 7.14
N GLU A 259 14.03 -6.26 6.54
CA GLU A 259 12.77 -5.87 5.92
C GLU A 259 12.70 -6.44 4.49
N TYR A 260 11.92 -7.50 4.28
CA TYR A 260 11.74 -8.11 2.97
C TYR A 260 11.30 -7.12 1.89
N ILE A 261 10.53 -6.09 2.24
CA ILE A 261 10.18 -5.01 1.31
C ILE A 261 11.42 -4.27 0.78
N TYR A 262 12.45 -4.10 1.57
CA TYR A 262 13.70 -3.54 1.12
C TYR A 262 14.43 -4.52 0.21
N CYS A 263 14.66 -5.75 0.68
CA CYS A 263 15.46 -6.75 -0.02
C CYS A 263 14.85 -7.22 -1.35
N TYR A 264 13.52 -7.28 -1.45
CA TYR A 264 12.82 -7.91 -2.56
C TYR A 264 11.91 -6.97 -3.35
N ASP A 265 12.05 -5.65 -3.15
CA ASP A 265 11.24 -4.71 -3.92
C ASP A 265 11.92 -3.34 -4.11
N ARG A 266 12.28 -2.64 -3.04
CA ARG A 266 12.64 -1.21 -3.11
C ARG A 266 14.00 -0.93 -3.73
N ILE A 267 14.90 -1.91 -3.77
CA ILE A 267 16.19 -1.82 -4.45
C ILE A 267 16.11 -2.23 -5.93
N TYR A 268 14.95 -2.72 -6.39
CA TYR A 268 14.72 -3.11 -7.79
C TYR A 268 14.13 -1.96 -8.58
N ASP A 269 14.38 -1.93 -9.87
CA ASP A 269 13.76 -1.00 -10.80
C ASP A 269 12.31 -1.41 -11.07
N ARG A 270 11.38 -0.50 -10.80
CA ARG A 270 9.94 -0.74 -10.88
C ARG A 270 9.28 0.23 -11.84
N SER A 271 9.30 -0.14 -13.14
CA SER A 271 8.51 0.46 -14.20
C SER A 271 7.66 -0.63 -14.83
N PHE A 272 6.41 -0.33 -15.18
CA PHE A 272 5.40 -1.32 -15.55
C PHE A 272 4.83 -1.03 -16.94
N ASP A 273 4.50 -2.09 -17.66
CA ASP A 273 3.73 -2.02 -18.88
C ASP A 273 2.24 -1.85 -18.57
N ASN A 274 1.58 -0.91 -19.23
CA ASN A 274 0.15 -0.65 -19.12
C ASN A 274 -0.62 -0.94 -20.41
N SER A 275 0.00 -1.57 -21.39
CA SER A 275 -0.63 -1.81 -22.70
C SER A 275 -1.98 -2.51 -22.58
N LYS A 276 -2.12 -3.41 -21.60
CA LYS A 276 -3.34 -4.17 -21.36
C LYS A 276 -4.49 -3.32 -20.83
N ILE A 277 -4.27 -2.45 -19.85
CA ILE A 277 -5.32 -1.57 -19.32
C ILE A 277 -5.69 -0.48 -20.32
N LYS A 278 -4.78 -0.07 -21.21
CA LYS A 278 -5.03 0.93 -22.25
C LYS A 278 -6.14 0.55 -23.25
N HIS A 279 -6.50 -0.72 -23.35
CA HIS A 279 -7.67 -1.14 -24.12
C HIS A 279 -9.00 -0.65 -23.50
N TYR A 280 -9.01 -0.30 -22.22
CA TYR A 280 -10.23 0.08 -21.49
C TYR A 280 -10.19 1.51 -20.95
N LEU A 281 -9.00 2.05 -20.72
CA LEU A 281 -8.81 3.41 -20.21
C LEU A 281 -7.47 3.97 -20.70
N SER A 282 -7.47 5.19 -21.25
CA SER A 282 -6.20 5.90 -21.51
C SER A 282 -5.49 6.19 -20.18
N THR A 283 -4.18 5.92 -20.14
CA THR A 283 -3.30 6.26 -19.03
C THR A 283 -2.52 7.57 -19.27
N ASP A 284 -2.72 8.22 -20.42
CA ASP A 284 -1.98 9.41 -20.84
C ASP A 284 -2.35 10.65 -19.99
N ASP A 285 -3.55 10.66 -19.40
CA ASP A 285 -4.05 11.71 -18.52
C ASP A 285 -3.88 11.39 -17.02
N PHE A 286 -3.16 10.32 -16.69
CA PHE A 286 -2.81 10.03 -15.29
C PHE A 286 -1.93 11.13 -14.72
N VAL A 287 -2.20 11.48 -13.47
CA VAL A 287 -1.47 12.55 -12.78
C VAL A 287 0.01 12.22 -12.71
N ASP A 288 0.87 13.10 -13.23
CA ASP A 288 2.31 12.95 -13.07
C ASP A 288 2.67 12.86 -11.57
N ALA A 289 3.51 11.89 -11.22
CA ALA A 289 3.78 11.57 -9.83
C ALA A 289 4.43 12.75 -9.08
N LEU A 290 5.29 13.55 -9.74
CA LEU A 290 5.96 14.67 -9.08
C LEU A 290 4.96 15.79 -8.74
N ASP A 291 4.05 16.09 -9.65
CA ASP A 291 3.01 17.11 -9.43
C ASP A 291 1.96 16.63 -8.43
N GLY A 292 1.52 15.39 -8.57
CA GLY A 292 0.52 14.80 -7.67
C GLY A 292 1.02 14.66 -6.24
N ILE A 293 2.31 14.39 -6.02
CA ILE A 293 2.93 14.38 -4.69
C ILE A 293 2.88 15.78 -4.08
N LYS A 294 3.26 16.83 -4.81
CA LYS A 294 3.20 18.22 -4.32
C LYS A 294 1.79 18.56 -3.86
N GLN A 295 0.79 18.30 -4.71
CA GLN A 295 -0.62 18.55 -4.37
C GLN A 295 -1.08 17.74 -3.16
N SER A 296 -0.67 16.46 -3.06
CA SER A 296 -1.03 15.57 -1.96
C SER A 296 -0.38 16.01 -0.64
N VAL A 297 0.85 16.49 -0.66
CA VAL A 297 1.54 17.07 0.51
C VAL A 297 0.81 18.33 0.97
N GLU A 298 0.49 19.24 0.06
CA GLU A 298 -0.24 20.45 0.37
C GLU A 298 -1.60 20.13 1.04
N GLN A 299 -2.37 19.20 0.46
CA GLN A 299 -3.64 18.78 1.05
C GLN A 299 -3.48 18.14 2.42
N PHE A 300 -2.46 17.31 2.60
CA PHE A 300 -2.15 16.69 3.90
C PHE A 300 -1.82 17.74 4.96
N LEU A 301 -1.00 18.74 4.62
CA LEU A 301 -0.54 19.77 5.57
C LEU A 301 -1.68 20.69 6.03
N LYS A 302 -2.75 20.85 5.27
CA LYS A 302 -3.96 21.58 5.70
C LYS A 302 -4.65 20.93 6.91
N SER A 303 -4.54 19.61 7.09
CA SER A 303 -5.09 18.87 8.23
C SER A 303 -4.30 17.57 8.46
N PRO A 304 -3.09 17.66 9.01
CA PRO A 304 -2.22 16.50 9.16
C PRO A 304 -2.83 15.44 10.08
N ARG A 305 -2.89 14.21 9.59
CA ARG A 305 -3.37 13.05 10.38
C ARG A 305 -2.44 11.88 10.22
N PHE A 306 -1.96 11.42 11.36
CA PHE A 306 -1.17 10.19 11.45
C PHE A 306 -2.02 9.11 12.11
N LEU A 307 -1.84 7.86 11.69
CA LEU A 307 -2.50 6.72 12.31
C LEU A 307 -1.78 6.38 13.62
N ARG A 308 -0.93 5.37 13.61
CA ARG A 308 -0.14 4.97 14.77
C ARG A 308 1.34 5.22 14.50
N ILE A 309 1.98 5.96 15.38
CA ILE A 309 3.44 6.17 15.32
C ILE A 309 4.14 4.92 15.87
N ASP A 310 5.09 4.39 15.11
CA ASP A 310 5.98 3.31 15.55
C ASP A 310 7.12 3.90 16.38
N TRP A 311 6.91 4.03 17.69
CA TRP A 311 7.88 4.61 18.60
C TRP A 311 9.17 3.81 18.73
N LYS A 312 9.15 2.52 18.41
CA LYS A 312 10.34 1.68 18.34
C LYS A 312 11.23 2.09 17.16
N LYS A 313 10.67 2.24 15.97
CA LYS A 313 11.40 2.74 14.80
C LYS A 313 11.85 4.20 15.00
N GLN A 314 11.03 5.04 15.60
CA GLN A 314 11.40 6.42 15.97
C GLN A 314 12.63 6.43 16.89
N ALA A 315 12.63 5.62 17.96
CA ALA A 315 13.75 5.51 18.89
C ALA A 315 15.04 5.03 18.21
N TYR A 316 14.92 4.04 17.33
CA TYR A 316 16.06 3.53 16.57
C TYR A 316 16.69 4.61 15.68
N TRP A 317 15.87 5.37 14.95
CA TRP A 317 16.36 6.48 14.15
C TRP A 317 16.98 7.60 15.00
N ASP A 318 16.41 7.89 16.17
CA ASP A 318 16.96 8.88 17.10
C ASP A 318 18.33 8.44 17.67
N CYS A 319 18.59 7.14 17.83
CA CYS A 319 19.92 6.65 18.16
C CYS A 319 20.94 7.02 17.09
N ILE A 320 20.60 6.82 15.82
CA ILE A 320 21.51 7.00 14.68
C ILE A 320 21.73 8.48 14.39
N THR A 321 20.69 9.30 14.51
CA THR A 321 20.75 10.74 14.26
C THR A 321 21.22 11.54 15.46
N LYS A 322 21.36 10.90 16.65
CA LYS A 322 21.66 11.53 17.94
C LYS A 322 20.62 12.56 18.38
N GLU A 323 19.40 12.36 17.94
CA GLU A 323 18.23 13.18 18.29
C GLU A 323 17.37 12.49 19.36
N LYS A 324 16.31 13.15 19.81
CA LYS A 324 15.31 12.60 20.74
C LYS A 324 13.93 13.18 20.44
N ALA A 325 12.89 12.35 20.62
CA ALA A 325 11.51 12.82 20.60
C ALA A 325 11.17 13.54 21.92
N ASP A 326 10.19 14.43 21.86
CA ASP A 326 9.57 14.96 23.07
C ASP A 326 8.73 13.85 23.70
N LEU A 327 9.05 13.52 24.96
CA LEU A 327 8.36 12.46 25.70
C LEU A 327 6.89 12.82 26.01
N SER A 328 6.51 14.09 25.93
CA SER A 328 5.12 14.50 26.12
C SER A 328 4.21 14.04 24.95
N GLU A 329 4.80 13.79 23.79
CA GLU A 329 4.08 13.32 22.58
C GLU A 329 3.83 11.80 22.59
N ILE A 330 4.42 11.07 23.53
CA ILE A 330 4.37 9.61 23.60
C ILE A 330 3.40 9.18 24.69
N ASP A 331 2.22 8.69 24.27
CA ASP A 331 1.21 8.23 25.23
C ASP A 331 1.61 6.90 25.91
N LYS A 332 1.35 5.80 25.22
CA LYS A 332 1.45 4.44 25.78
C LYS A 332 2.81 3.78 25.59
N ASP A 333 3.56 4.19 24.57
CA ASP A 333 4.82 3.54 24.18
C ASP A 333 6.08 4.24 24.76
N LYS A 334 5.93 5.10 25.79
CA LYS A 334 7.03 5.87 26.39
C LYS A 334 8.17 4.99 26.86
N PHE A 335 7.83 3.92 27.59
CA PHE A 335 8.84 2.96 28.07
C PHE A 335 9.56 2.26 26.91
N VAL A 336 8.80 1.84 25.89
CA VAL A 336 9.35 1.22 24.67
C VAL A 336 10.31 2.18 23.97
N TYR A 337 9.91 3.44 23.78
CA TYR A 337 10.78 4.44 23.17
C TYR A 337 12.08 4.64 23.97
N ILE A 338 12.00 4.82 25.27
CA ILE A 338 13.17 5.01 26.14
C ILE A 338 14.09 3.78 26.09
N ALA A 339 13.53 2.58 26.23
CA ALA A 339 14.28 1.34 26.16
C ALA A 339 15.05 1.21 24.83
N PHE A 340 14.37 1.40 23.72
CA PHE A 340 14.99 1.31 22.40
C PHE A 340 15.97 2.45 22.10
N ARG A 341 15.70 3.66 22.60
CA ARG A 341 16.57 4.82 22.39
C ARG A 341 17.90 4.73 23.16
N TYR A 342 17.88 4.19 24.35
CA TYR A 342 19.03 4.21 25.25
C TYR A 342 19.68 2.83 25.46
N LEU A 343 18.91 1.74 25.49
CA LEU A 343 19.45 0.40 25.74
C LEU A 343 20.02 -0.25 24.47
N ILE A 344 19.44 0.00 23.29
CA ILE A 344 19.95 -0.55 22.01
C ILE A 344 21.31 0.06 21.62
N SER A 345 21.67 1.23 22.16
CA SER A 345 23.01 1.81 21.93
C SER A 345 24.14 0.95 22.47
N TYR A 346 23.88 0.02 23.39
CA TYR A 346 24.86 -0.98 23.83
C TYR A 346 24.88 -2.15 22.84
N ARG A 347 25.99 -2.34 22.17
CA ARG A 347 26.23 -3.35 21.10
C ARG A 347 25.80 -4.78 21.47
N TRP A 348 25.91 -5.17 22.74
CA TRP A 348 25.53 -6.48 23.25
C TRP A 348 24.01 -6.68 23.34
N ILE A 349 23.23 -5.64 23.66
CA ILE A 349 21.77 -5.70 23.68
C ILE A 349 21.21 -5.81 22.26
N HIS A 350 21.82 -5.10 21.31
CA HIS A 350 21.50 -5.26 19.89
C HIS A 350 21.70 -6.70 19.43
N ASN A 351 22.83 -7.33 19.79
CA ASN A 351 23.14 -8.72 19.44
C ASN A 351 22.19 -9.75 20.10
N ILE A 352 21.72 -9.50 21.32
CA ILE A 352 20.71 -10.33 21.98
C ILE A 352 19.36 -10.18 21.29
N TYR A 353 18.98 -8.97 20.94
CA TYR A 353 17.70 -8.71 20.26
C TYR A 353 17.64 -9.37 18.87
N GLN A 354 18.75 -9.38 18.13
CA GLN A 354 18.86 -10.08 16.83
C GLN A 354 18.77 -11.59 16.97
N LYS A 355 19.15 -12.16 18.12
CA LYS A 355 19.08 -13.62 18.38
C LYS A 355 17.71 -14.09 18.90
N ILE A 356 16.85 -13.17 19.36
CA ILE A 356 15.49 -13.48 19.88
C ILE A 356 14.42 -13.29 18.77
N LYS A 357 14.77 -12.69 17.66
CA LYS A 357 13.94 -12.56 16.47
C LYS A 357 14.17 -13.74 15.51
#